data_44745446b97ca4c3a96cc5fb8404a65b
#
_entry.id   44745446b97ca4c3a96cc5fb8404a65b
#
_cell.length_a   1.000
_cell.length_b   1.000
_cell.length_c   1.000
_cell.angle_alpha   90.00
_cell.angle_beta   90.00
_cell.angle_gamma   90.00
#
_symmetry.space_group_name_H-M   'P 1'
#
loop_
_entity.id
_entity.type
_entity.pdbx_description
1 polymer ?
#
loop_
_entity_poly.entity_id
_entity_poly.type
_entity_poly.pdbx_seq_one_letter_code
_entity_poly.pdbx_strand_id
1 'polypeptide(L)'
;MNFQASGLEEVRPLLKGEAVYSLGFSLDGCGRPVRGICAVTRTELCIFRDGKEVFRCPLQEVEEYTTTQLVGSGAFGIIRNGKPEQLCICTQSELNAFAELGKLLEYHKETGVFPEPDGEDEVKTCPKCGSILPEGSDLCFRCAPKSKYLVRVIGLAGRYKWSLLGAVLATAM
;
A
#
# COMPACT_ATOMS: atom_id res chain seq x y z
N MET A 1 -7.77 3.92 6.97
CA MET A 1 -7.72 2.73 6.08
C MET A 1 -8.54 1.60 6.68
N ASN A 2 -9.41 0.92 5.94
CA ASN A 2 -10.25 -0.14 6.49
C ASN A 2 -9.47 -1.47 6.45
N PHE A 3 -9.02 -1.95 7.61
CA PHE A 3 -8.30 -3.22 7.76
C PHE A 3 -9.25 -4.42 7.89
N GLN A 4 -10.40 -4.38 7.21
CA GLN A 4 -11.32 -5.51 7.12
C GLN A 4 -11.46 -5.96 5.66
N ALA A 5 -10.85 -7.10 5.35
CA ALA A 5 -10.93 -7.68 4.02
C ALA A 5 -12.36 -8.12 3.67
N SER A 6 -12.80 -7.80 2.46
CA SER A 6 -14.02 -8.41 1.91
C SER A 6 -13.77 -9.93 1.74
N GLY A 7 -14.59 -10.76 2.38
CA GLY A 7 -14.40 -12.23 2.40
C GLY A 7 -13.85 -12.78 3.72
N LEU A 8 -13.57 -11.94 4.72
CA LEU A 8 -13.17 -12.40 6.06
C LEU A 8 -14.17 -13.41 6.64
N GLU A 9 -15.46 -13.24 6.37
CA GLU A 9 -16.51 -14.15 6.85
C GLU A 9 -16.33 -15.60 6.38
N GLU A 10 -15.78 -15.81 5.17
CA GLU A 10 -15.53 -17.14 4.62
C GLU A 10 -14.42 -17.89 5.40
N VAL A 11 -13.43 -17.16 5.91
CA VAL A 11 -12.28 -17.76 6.62
C VAL A 11 -12.38 -17.64 8.15
N ARG A 12 -13.38 -16.89 8.65
CA ARG A 12 -13.62 -16.71 10.09
C ARG A 12 -13.70 -18.03 10.88
N PRO A 13 -14.39 -19.09 10.38
CA PRO A 13 -14.44 -20.38 11.10
C PRO A 13 -13.08 -21.08 11.24
N LEU A 14 -12.10 -20.73 10.41
CA LEU A 14 -10.77 -21.32 10.40
C LEU A 14 -9.80 -20.60 11.34
N LEU A 15 -10.18 -19.39 11.82
CA LEU A 15 -9.37 -18.61 12.74
C LEU A 15 -9.55 -19.11 14.18
N LYS A 16 -8.47 -19.20 14.94
CA LYS A 16 -8.48 -19.49 16.38
C LYS A 16 -8.64 -18.19 17.18
N GLY A 17 -9.71 -17.48 16.94
CA GLY A 17 -10.02 -16.23 17.62
C GLY A 17 -10.53 -15.14 16.68
N GLU A 18 -10.82 -13.97 17.23
CA GLU A 18 -11.26 -12.83 16.47
C GLU A 18 -10.09 -12.19 15.69
N ALA A 19 -10.30 -11.89 14.42
CA ALA A 19 -9.34 -11.14 13.62
C ALA A 19 -9.28 -9.68 14.09
N VAL A 20 -8.10 -9.23 14.49
CA VAL A 20 -7.83 -7.84 14.84
C VAL A 20 -7.66 -7.03 13.55
N TYR A 21 -6.88 -7.58 12.62
CA TYR A 21 -6.66 -6.99 11.30
C TYR A 21 -6.90 -8.04 10.22
N SER A 22 -7.40 -7.60 9.07
CA SER A 22 -7.48 -8.44 7.88
C SER A 22 -7.31 -7.62 6.61
N LEU A 23 -6.47 -8.09 5.70
CA LEU A 23 -6.23 -7.47 4.41
C LEU A 23 -6.42 -8.49 3.29
N GLY A 24 -7.05 -8.05 2.20
CA GLY A 24 -7.11 -8.82 0.98
C GLY A 24 -5.84 -8.65 0.14
N PHE A 25 -5.47 -9.69 -0.60
CA PHE A 25 -4.47 -9.61 -1.65
C PHE A 25 -4.90 -10.40 -2.87
N SER A 26 -4.41 -10.00 -4.04
CA SER A 26 -4.94 -10.45 -5.31
C SER A 26 -4.00 -11.35 -6.10
N LEU A 27 -2.76 -11.57 -5.63
CA LEU A 27 -1.75 -12.32 -6.36
C LEU A 27 -1.12 -13.44 -5.50
N ASP A 28 -0.89 -14.61 -6.09
CA ASP A 28 -0.10 -15.67 -5.45
C ASP A 28 1.41 -15.40 -5.55
N GLY A 29 2.24 -16.28 -4.95
CA GLY A 29 3.69 -16.17 -5.00
C GLY A 29 4.31 -16.26 -6.41
N CYS A 30 3.51 -16.61 -7.43
CA CYS A 30 3.90 -16.66 -8.84
C CYS A 30 3.30 -15.52 -9.66
N GLY A 31 2.60 -14.57 -9.02
CA GLY A 31 1.93 -13.46 -9.69
C GLY A 31 0.60 -13.83 -10.39
N ARG A 32 0.02 -14.99 -10.11
CA ARG A 32 -1.28 -15.38 -10.66
C ARG A 32 -2.41 -14.82 -9.80
N PRO A 33 -3.54 -14.42 -10.42
CA PRO A 33 -4.69 -13.92 -9.68
C PRO A 33 -5.21 -14.96 -8.68
N VAL A 34 -5.45 -14.54 -7.44
CA VAL A 34 -5.96 -15.37 -6.36
C VAL A 34 -6.83 -14.52 -5.43
N ARG A 35 -7.82 -15.11 -4.77
CA ARG A 35 -8.47 -14.48 -3.62
C ARG A 35 -7.68 -14.79 -2.35
N GLY A 36 -6.82 -13.88 -1.97
CA GLY A 36 -6.01 -14.02 -0.78
C GLY A 36 -6.53 -13.17 0.38
N ILE A 37 -6.41 -13.68 1.59
CA ILE A 37 -6.71 -12.97 2.85
C ILE A 37 -5.54 -13.17 3.80
N CYS A 38 -4.98 -12.08 4.25
CA CYS A 38 -4.06 -12.05 5.38
C CYS A 38 -4.88 -11.65 6.61
N ALA A 39 -5.00 -12.52 7.59
CA ALA A 39 -5.72 -12.26 8.81
C ALA A 39 -4.77 -12.33 10.01
N VAL A 40 -4.87 -11.37 10.88
CA VAL A 40 -4.11 -11.29 12.13
C VAL A 40 -5.07 -11.40 13.29
N THR A 41 -4.88 -12.40 14.13
CA THR A 41 -5.54 -12.54 15.42
C THR A 41 -4.64 -11.95 16.51
N ARG A 42 -5.05 -12.02 17.76
CA ARG A 42 -4.21 -11.56 18.88
C ARG A 42 -2.95 -12.39 19.10
N THR A 43 -2.86 -13.60 18.51
CA THR A 43 -1.76 -14.53 18.74
C THR A 43 -1.10 -15.07 17.48
N GLU A 44 -1.80 -15.01 16.34
CA GLU A 44 -1.36 -15.70 15.11
C GLU A 44 -1.56 -14.80 13.87
N LEU A 45 -0.65 -14.94 12.93
CA LEU A 45 -0.77 -14.46 11.55
C LEU A 45 -1.17 -15.62 10.66
N CYS A 46 -2.23 -15.46 9.88
CA CYS A 46 -2.76 -16.49 9.00
C CYS A 46 -2.90 -15.96 7.57
N ILE A 47 -2.52 -16.79 6.59
CA ILE A 47 -2.74 -16.50 5.17
C ILE A 47 -3.68 -17.53 4.59
N PHE A 48 -4.71 -17.05 3.94
CA PHE A 48 -5.68 -17.88 3.22
C PHE A 48 -5.61 -17.58 1.74
N ARG A 49 -5.77 -18.62 0.91
CA ARG A 49 -5.92 -18.50 -0.54
C ARG A 49 -7.13 -19.33 -0.98
N ASP A 50 -8.06 -18.69 -1.68
CA ASP A 50 -9.31 -19.32 -2.14
C ASP A 50 -10.04 -20.07 -1.00
N GLY A 51 -10.13 -19.43 0.18
CA GLY A 51 -10.80 -19.96 1.36
C GLY A 51 -10.04 -21.07 2.10
N LYS A 52 -8.83 -21.45 1.66
CA LYS A 52 -8.00 -22.46 2.32
C LYS A 52 -6.82 -21.82 3.03
N GLU A 53 -6.55 -22.30 4.24
CA GLU A 53 -5.35 -21.89 4.96
C GLU A 53 -4.09 -22.44 4.28
N VAL A 54 -3.16 -21.54 3.96
CA VAL A 54 -1.87 -21.90 3.34
C VAL A 54 -0.69 -21.62 4.25
N PHE A 55 -0.88 -20.75 5.24
CA PHE A 55 0.17 -20.41 6.19
C PHE A 55 -0.43 -19.98 7.52
N ARG A 56 0.22 -20.37 8.62
CA ARG A 56 -0.11 -19.92 9.99
C ARG A 56 1.18 -19.83 10.80
N CYS A 57 1.33 -18.75 11.53
CA CYS A 57 2.48 -18.52 12.38
C CYS A 57 2.07 -17.76 13.64
N PRO A 58 2.54 -18.16 14.84
CA PRO A 58 2.42 -17.35 16.04
C PRO A 58 3.16 -16.02 15.86
N LEU A 59 2.55 -14.91 16.30
CA LEU A 59 3.17 -13.57 16.19
C LEU A 59 4.51 -13.49 16.93
N GLN A 60 4.67 -14.26 17.99
CA GLN A 60 5.90 -14.30 18.80
C GLN A 60 7.10 -14.91 18.05
N GLU A 61 6.87 -15.72 17.02
CA GLU A 61 7.93 -16.31 16.21
C GLU A 61 8.42 -15.38 15.09
N VAL A 62 7.73 -14.27 14.86
CA VAL A 62 8.09 -13.31 13.83
C VAL A 62 9.15 -12.35 14.34
N GLU A 63 10.32 -12.34 13.71
CA GLU A 63 11.42 -11.45 14.05
C GLU A 63 11.24 -10.06 13.43
N GLU A 64 10.76 -10.01 12.18
CA GLU A 64 10.57 -8.75 11.43
C GLU A 64 9.48 -8.93 10.37
N TYR A 65 8.71 -7.87 10.12
CA TYR A 65 7.75 -7.80 9.02
C TYR A 65 8.37 -7.05 7.85
N THR A 66 8.38 -7.66 6.68
CA THR A 66 9.04 -7.10 5.50
C THR A 66 8.05 -6.77 4.40
N THR A 67 8.24 -5.61 3.79
CA THR A 67 7.49 -5.19 2.61
C THR A 67 8.47 -4.79 1.53
N THR A 68 8.44 -5.49 0.41
CA THR A 68 9.37 -5.26 -0.71
C THR A 68 8.59 -4.77 -1.91
N GLN A 69 9.00 -3.64 -2.48
CA GLN A 69 8.44 -3.14 -3.72
C GLN A 69 9.06 -3.86 -4.92
N LEU A 70 8.20 -4.39 -5.77
CA LEU A 70 8.54 -5.02 -7.04
C LEU A 70 8.07 -4.15 -8.21
N VAL A 71 8.43 -4.51 -9.43
CA VAL A 71 7.94 -3.78 -10.62
C VAL A 71 6.46 -4.06 -10.82
N GLY A 72 5.62 -3.03 -10.56
CA GLY A 72 4.15 -3.11 -10.72
C GLY A 72 3.40 -3.86 -9.60
N SER A 73 4.10 -4.36 -8.58
CA SER A 73 3.53 -5.11 -7.46
C SER A 73 4.37 -4.92 -6.20
N GLY A 74 4.00 -5.59 -5.12
CA GLY A 74 4.78 -5.68 -3.90
C GLY A 74 4.71 -7.07 -3.30
N ALA A 75 5.62 -7.37 -2.40
CA ALA A 75 5.62 -8.59 -1.62
C ALA A 75 5.58 -8.25 -0.13
N PHE A 76 4.71 -8.94 0.60
CA PHE A 76 4.69 -8.91 2.06
C PHE A 76 5.23 -10.24 2.58
N GLY A 77 6.07 -10.17 3.58
CA GLY A 77 6.73 -11.32 4.17
C GLY A 77 7.12 -11.10 5.61
N ILE A 78 7.74 -12.10 6.19
CA ILE A 78 8.27 -12.09 7.55
C ILE A 78 9.69 -12.63 7.55
N ILE A 79 10.45 -12.29 8.59
CA ILE A 79 11.68 -12.99 8.94
C ILE A 79 11.39 -13.85 10.17
N ARG A 80 11.71 -15.13 10.08
CA ARG A 80 11.55 -16.11 11.15
C ARG A 80 12.77 -17.03 11.19
N ASN A 81 13.39 -17.18 12.37
CA ASN A 81 14.65 -17.94 12.55
C ASN A 81 15.76 -17.46 11.60
N GLY A 82 15.86 -16.14 11.39
CA GLY A 82 16.83 -15.51 10.49
C GLY A 82 16.59 -15.81 8.99
N LYS A 83 15.44 -16.41 8.61
CA LYS A 83 15.09 -16.73 7.23
C LYS A 83 13.92 -15.88 6.76
N PRO A 84 14.03 -15.24 5.58
CA PRO A 84 12.91 -14.53 4.98
C PRO A 84 11.89 -15.52 4.42
N GLU A 85 10.62 -15.31 4.75
CA GLU A 85 9.48 -16.07 4.24
C GLU A 85 8.51 -15.09 3.57
N GLN A 86 8.35 -15.23 2.24
CA GLN A 86 7.38 -14.43 1.50
C GLN A 86 5.97 -15.03 1.67
N LEU A 87 5.05 -14.24 2.17
CA LEU A 87 3.69 -14.67 2.48
C LEU A 87 2.72 -14.45 1.32
N CYS A 88 2.75 -13.26 0.72
CA CYS A 88 1.88 -12.93 -0.42
C CYS A 88 2.54 -11.92 -1.35
N ILE A 89 2.02 -11.86 -2.57
CA ILE A 89 2.26 -10.77 -3.51
C ILE A 89 0.99 -9.93 -3.57
N CYS A 90 1.14 -8.63 -3.54
CA CYS A 90 0.05 -7.66 -3.58
C CYS A 90 0.24 -6.70 -4.75
N THR A 91 -0.86 -6.13 -5.21
CA THR A 91 -0.81 -5.04 -6.20
C THR A 91 -0.22 -3.78 -5.58
N GLN A 92 0.17 -2.81 -6.40
CA GLN A 92 0.71 -1.54 -5.92
C GLN A 92 -0.28 -0.78 -5.02
N SER A 93 -1.58 -0.92 -5.25
CA SER A 93 -2.61 -0.30 -4.42
C SER A 93 -2.77 -0.96 -3.04
N GLU A 94 -2.52 -2.28 -2.96
CA GLU A 94 -2.59 -3.05 -1.71
C GLU A 94 -1.29 -2.90 -0.88
N LEU A 95 -0.16 -2.60 -1.54
CA LEU A 95 1.16 -2.55 -0.92
C LEU A 95 1.22 -1.58 0.27
N ASN A 96 0.60 -0.42 0.14
CA ASN A 96 0.58 0.58 1.21
C ASN A 96 -0.14 0.05 2.46
N ALA A 97 -1.26 -0.66 2.28
CA ALA A 97 -2.00 -1.27 3.38
C ALA A 97 -1.17 -2.36 4.09
N PHE A 98 -0.44 -3.17 3.33
CA PHE A 98 0.48 -4.16 3.90
C PHE A 98 1.68 -3.53 4.61
N ALA A 99 2.21 -2.41 4.10
CA ALA A 99 3.28 -1.67 4.76
C ALA A 99 2.82 -1.07 6.10
N GLU A 100 1.59 -0.55 6.15
CA GLU A 100 0.99 -0.08 7.40
C GLU A 100 0.72 -1.23 8.36
N LEU A 101 0.16 -2.34 7.87
CA LEU A 101 -0.03 -3.53 8.70
C LEU A 101 1.30 -3.97 9.34
N GLY A 102 2.39 -3.99 8.58
CA GLY A 102 3.72 -4.31 9.10
C GLY A 102 4.12 -3.39 10.26
N LYS A 103 3.93 -2.06 10.12
CA LYS A 103 4.21 -1.09 11.18
C LYS A 103 3.34 -1.30 12.43
N LEU A 104 2.05 -1.59 12.26
CA LEU A 104 1.14 -1.85 13.37
C LEU A 104 1.55 -3.12 14.14
N LEU A 105 2.02 -4.14 13.43
CA LEU A 105 2.48 -5.39 14.02
C LEU A 105 3.84 -5.24 14.71
N GLU A 106 4.76 -4.43 14.18
CA GLU A 106 6.01 -4.08 14.86
C GLU A 106 5.72 -3.29 16.15
N TYR A 107 4.81 -2.30 16.08
CA TYR A 107 4.38 -1.56 17.25
C TYR A 107 3.76 -2.49 18.32
N HIS A 108 2.90 -3.44 17.89
CA HIS A 108 2.36 -4.44 18.80
C HIS A 108 3.45 -5.28 19.46
N LYS A 109 4.45 -5.67 18.71
CA LYS A 109 5.58 -6.45 19.22
C LYS A 109 6.38 -5.71 20.30
N GLU A 110 6.54 -4.41 20.15
CA GLU A 110 7.26 -3.56 21.13
C GLU A 110 6.42 -3.23 22.37
N THR A 111 5.11 -2.97 22.18
CA THR A 111 4.24 -2.43 23.25
C THR A 111 3.27 -3.45 23.84
N GLY A 112 3.03 -4.57 23.15
CA GLY A 112 2.00 -5.56 23.51
C GLY A 112 0.56 -5.10 23.24
N VAL A 113 0.37 -3.90 22.67
CA VAL A 113 -0.96 -3.33 22.40
C VAL A 113 -1.20 -3.32 20.90
N PHE A 114 -2.38 -3.78 20.46
CA PHE A 114 -2.82 -3.58 19.08
C PHE A 114 -3.34 -2.15 18.94
N PRO A 115 -2.65 -1.28 18.20
CA PRO A 115 -3.18 0.05 17.93
C PRO A 115 -4.45 -0.07 17.10
N GLU A 116 -5.44 0.74 17.43
CA GLU A 116 -6.54 0.92 16.48
C GLU A 116 -5.94 1.51 15.19
N PRO A 117 -6.28 0.95 14.03
CA PRO A 117 -5.85 1.57 12.78
C PRO A 117 -6.37 3.01 12.80
N ASP A 118 -5.47 3.96 12.64
CA ASP A 118 -5.84 5.39 12.61
C ASP A 118 -7.03 5.52 11.68
N GLY A 119 -8.17 5.91 12.28
CA GLY A 119 -9.45 5.93 11.59
C GLY A 119 -9.29 6.75 10.33
N GLU A 120 -9.79 6.20 9.23
CA GLU A 120 -9.86 6.77 7.89
C GLU A 120 -9.25 8.17 7.83
N ASP A 121 -8.02 8.27 7.30
CA ASP A 121 -7.62 9.55 6.73
C ASP A 121 -8.80 9.95 5.85
N GLU A 122 -9.59 10.94 6.32
CA GLU A 122 -10.74 11.45 5.58
C GLU A 122 -10.23 11.69 4.18
N VAL A 123 -10.67 10.84 3.25
CA VAL A 123 -10.27 10.96 1.84
C VAL A 123 -10.71 12.35 1.44
N LYS A 124 -9.77 13.31 1.57
CA LYS A 124 -10.06 14.71 1.30
C LYS A 124 -10.52 14.81 -0.13
N THR A 125 -11.77 15.12 -0.29
CA THR A 125 -12.37 15.33 -1.61
C THR A 125 -12.36 16.82 -1.94
N CYS A 126 -12.13 17.13 -3.20
CA CYS A 126 -12.17 18.50 -3.67
C CYS A 126 -13.59 19.07 -3.55
N PRO A 127 -13.81 20.19 -2.84
CA PRO A 127 -15.15 20.76 -2.66
C PRO A 127 -15.76 21.27 -3.97
N LYS A 128 -14.97 21.41 -5.05
CA LYS A 128 -15.45 21.92 -6.35
C LYS A 128 -15.89 20.81 -7.31
N CYS A 129 -15.23 19.65 -7.30
CA CYS A 129 -15.47 18.61 -8.30
C CYS A 129 -15.62 17.20 -7.70
N GLY A 130 -15.53 17.02 -6.37
CA GLY A 130 -15.63 15.73 -5.71
C GLY A 130 -14.47 14.75 -5.97
N SER A 131 -13.44 15.15 -6.71
CA SER A 131 -12.27 14.28 -6.96
C SER A 131 -11.45 14.12 -5.70
N ILE A 132 -10.91 12.92 -5.47
CA ILE A 132 -9.99 12.62 -4.37
C ILE A 132 -8.75 13.50 -4.50
N LEU A 133 -8.35 14.14 -3.40
CA LEU A 133 -7.13 14.93 -3.32
C LEU A 133 -5.94 14.00 -3.00
N PRO A 134 -4.74 14.30 -3.54
CA PRO A 134 -3.53 13.57 -3.16
C PRO A 134 -3.22 13.75 -1.67
N GLU A 135 -2.67 12.71 -1.04
CA GLU A 135 -2.23 12.76 0.36
C GLU A 135 -1.30 13.95 0.61
N GLY A 136 -1.58 14.70 1.68
CA GLY A 136 -0.80 15.87 2.07
C GLY A 136 -0.98 17.11 1.18
N SER A 137 -1.91 17.10 0.21
CA SER A 137 -2.15 18.24 -0.68
C SER A 137 -3.62 18.68 -0.67
N ASP A 138 -3.84 19.97 -0.53
CA ASP A 138 -5.16 20.57 -0.70
C ASP A 138 -5.44 21.00 -2.16
N LEU A 139 -4.53 20.64 -3.09
CA LEU A 139 -4.61 21.03 -4.50
C LEU A 139 -5.25 19.92 -5.35
N CYS A 140 -6.39 20.22 -5.91
CA CYS A 140 -7.04 19.35 -6.88
C CYS A 140 -6.43 19.52 -8.27
N PHE A 141 -5.83 18.49 -8.85
CA PHE A 141 -5.26 18.52 -10.21
C PHE A 141 -6.28 18.84 -11.30
N ARG A 142 -7.55 18.55 -11.05
CA ARG A 142 -8.65 18.78 -11.99
C ARG A 142 -9.15 20.23 -11.96
N CYS A 143 -9.16 20.83 -10.77
CA CYS A 143 -9.69 22.19 -10.53
C CYS A 143 -8.59 23.24 -10.38
N ALA A 144 -7.32 22.83 -10.20
CA ALA A 144 -6.22 23.78 -10.08
C ALA A 144 -6.09 24.62 -11.36
N PRO A 145 -5.97 25.93 -11.25
CA PRO A 145 -5.85 26.81 -12.42
C PRO A 145 -4.54 26.48 -13.15
N LYS A 146 -4.68 25.80 -14.29
CA LYS A 146 -3.56 25.36 -15.15
C LYS A 146 -2.65 26.52 -15.56
N SER A 147 -3.17 27.75 -15.56
CA SER A 147 -2.43 28.99 -15.88
C SER A 147 -1.25 29.25 -14.94
N LYS A 148 -1.38 28.99 -13.62
CA LYS A 148 -0.26 29.21 -12.67
C LYS A 148 0.93 28.29 -12.91
N TYR A 149 0.68 27.06 -13.32
CA TYR A 149 1.76 26.10 -13.65
C TYR A 149 2.40 26.44 -14.98
N LEU A 150 1.58 26.83 -16.01
CA LEU A 150 2.09 27.28 -17.30
C LEU A 150 2.98 28.52 -17.17
N VAL A 151 2.59 29.51 -16.36
CA VAL A 151 3.41 30.70 -16.13
C VAL A 151 4.76 30.35 -15.47
N ARG A 152 4.80 29.40 -14.53
CA ARG A 152 6.06 28.92 -13.93
C ARG A 152 6.93 28.21 -14.96
N VAL A 153 6.36 27.32 -15.77
CA VAL A 153 7.10 26.59 -16.81
C VAL A 153 7.62 27.56 -17.88
N ILE A 154 6.79 28.51 -18.31
CA ILE A 154 7.21 29.56 -19.26
C ILE A 154 8.30 30.46 -18.65
N GLY A 155 8.20 30.79 -17.37
CA GLY A 155 9.22 31.56 -16.65
C GLY A 155 10.58 30.86 -16.60
N LEU A 156 10.57 29.53 -16.40
CA LEU A 156 11.77 28.69 -16.47
C LEU A 156 12.30 28.58 -17.89
N ALA A 157 11.42 28.37 -18.89
CA ALA A 157 11.80 28.33 -20.31
C ALA A 157 12.39 29.67 -20.78
N GLY A 158 11.86 30.80 -20.29
CA GLY A 158 12.38 32.14 -20.59
C GLY A 158 13.84 32.36 -20.19
N ARG A 159 14.30 31.67 -19.14
CA ARG A 159 15.69 31.72 -18.69
C ARG A 159 16.65 31.00 -19.66
N TYR A 160 16.14 30.03 -20.41
CA TYR A 160 16.91 29.21 -21.36
C TYR A 160 16.55 29.46 -22.83
N LYS A 161 15.87 30.60 -23.13
CA LYS A 161 15.37 30.93 -24.47
C LYS A 161 16.42 30.84 -25.58
N TRP A 162 17.65 31.29 -25.32
CA TRP A 162 18.76 31.25 -26.29
C TRP A 162 19.26 29.81 -26.52
N SER A 163 19.31 28.98 -25.50
CA SER A 163 19.71 27.58 -25.62
C SER A 163 18.66 26.76 -26.37
N LEU A 164 17.38 27.04 -26.14
CA LEU A 164 16.28 26.43 -26.87
C LEU A 164 16.27 26.84 -28.34
N LEU A 165 16.52 28.12 -28.62
CA LEU A 165 16.61 28.61 -29.99
C LEU A 165 17.78 27.96 -30.75
N GLY A 166 18.94 27.82 -30.10
CA GLY A 166 20.08 27.11 -30.63
C GLY A 166 19.83 25.64 -30.95
N ALA A 167 19.13 24.94 -30.06
CA ALA A 167 18.72 23.54 -30.24
C ALA A 167 17.78 23.37 -31.44
N VAL A 168 16.76 24.25 -31.55
CA VAL A 168 15.81 24.21 -32.66
C VAL A 168 16.51 24.51 -34.01
N LEU A 169 17.43 25.48 -34.06
CA LEU A 169 18.19 25.76 -35.26
C LEU A 169 19.13 24.60 -35.65
N ALA A 170 19.73 23.93 -34.65
CA ALA A 170 20.61 22.78 -34.91
C ALA A 170 19.85 21.53 -35.43
N THR A 171 18.56 21.39 -35.10
CA THR A 171 17.72 20.30 -35.61
C THR A 171 17.07 20.59 -36.97
N ALA A 172 17.08 21.85 -37.40
CA ALA A 172 16.49 22.27 -38.67
C ALA A 172 17.51 22.31 -39.83
N MET A 173 18.81 22.09 -39.55
CA MET A 173 19.90 21.94 -40.55
C MET A 173 20.20 20.46 -40.78
#